data_e81b5b27cbf88bb54bcb12ac118ce1d6
#
_entry.id   e81b5b27cbf88bb54bcb12ac118ce1d6
#
_cell.length_a   1.000
_cell.length_b   1.000
_cell.length_c   1.000
_cell.angle_alpha   90.00
_cell.angle_beta   90.00
_cell.angle_gamma   90.00
#
_symmetry.space_group_name_H-M   'P 1'
#
loop_
_entity.id
_entity.type
_entity.pdbx_description
1 polymer ?
#
loop_
_entity_poly.entity_id
_entity_poly.type
_entity_poly.pdbx_seq_one_letter_code
_entity_poly.pdbx_strand_id
1 'polypeptide(L)'
;MDRKTLVGIATLVLLWAAWMYGTWENWGWLTADCGREMYVPTVLSEGKTLYRDIWYLYGPLGPYWNSFLFKIFGVHLSVLYWAGSLSALGSALLLYFAGMHMSSALAGWTAAALMLTQSFHHSLFSFPLPYSFAAVYGCLTACLFLYLLIRASTSASAAWVFGAGTAAAVATLLKLEIGGACYAALALLIAIRGLRQRSWKFTAKDIAVCLPGVMVCVIVLIWMISLRGAEFITQENIMSWPTSFFMRTYGKFWLAATGLDITAEALFKSAQRTFILLGIFQGFHLMFSWKRTQRRQIFLRTVLFFGALAYFVTYLMAIEDIRYHANMLLWREALRYVFFPQDMVLYIGIAALGAWWYFWRYRAANPSAAAALTLTFSSVLAVRILLMTTPWGYPIFYDGPAILCALLLAFQVIPQTGKSRSSIFLGQGMICVMCLTAAAVNTGRQIETAFPPTATLATERGSIHVSEHLAAQYQAAINFMKVQNALGEQVLSVPEDTSLYFFSATHCPTRVFTFDPGVVAPGKMTDEVIAQIARKPVRYLIWSNRTYPEYKVLRFGVDFDQTLGHYLLSHYHRARPLLVDPVPFGEWNAYIWELNQDAKQQ
;
A
#
# COMPACT_ATOMS: atom_id res chain seq x y z
N MET A 1 7.41 26.66 -19.49
CA MET A 1 6.94 25.29 -19.69
C MET A 1 6.58 25.15 -21.17
N ASP A 2 7.06 24.14 -21.85
CA ASP A 2 6.74 23.94 -23.26
C ASP A 2 5.32 23.38 -23.46
N ARG A 3 4.78 23.49 -24.70
CA ARG A 3 3.43 23.04 -25.03
C ARG A 3 3.23 21.54 -24.77
N LYS A 4 4.25 20.72 -24.95
CA LYS A 4 4.16 19.25 -24.73
C LYS A 4 4.00 18.92 -23.26
N THR A 5 4.71 19.61 -22.38
CA THR A 5 4.59 19.47 -20.92
C THR A 5 3.19 19.87 -20.44
N LEU A 6 2.66 20.99 -20.96
CA LEU A 6 1.29 21.46 -20.62
C LEU A 6 0.23 20.43 -21.04
N VAL A 7 0.32 19.89 -22.25
CA VAL A 7 -0.59 18.86 -22.75
C VAL A 7 -0.48 17.60 -21.89
N GLY A 8 0.73 17.18 -21.52
CA GLY A 8 0.92 16.02 -20.63
C GLY A 8 0.26 16.20 -19.27
N ILE A 9 0.43 17.37 -18.64
CA ILE A 9 -0.23 17.68 -17.36
C ILE A 9 -1.75 17.70 -17.52
N ALA A 10 -2.26 18.41 -18.55
CA ALA A 10 -3.70 18.53 -18.78
C ALA A 10 -4.36 17.16 -18.97
N THR A 11 -3.74 16.27 -19.75
CA THR A 11 -4.28 14.92 -19.97
C THR A 11 -4.23 14.05 -18.70
N LEU A 12 -3.21 14.19 -17.83
CA LEU A 12 -3.17 13.50 -16.54
C LEU A 12 -4.24 14.03 -15.58
N VAL A 13 -4.46 15.35 -15.55
CA VAL A 13 -5.54 15.95 -14.73
C VAL A 13 -6.91 15.47 -15.22
N LEU A 14 -7.13 15.42 -16.54
CA LEU A 14 -8.38 14.90 -17.10
C LEU A 14 -8.58 13.42 -16.78
N LEU A 15 -7.53 12.60 -16.87
CA LEU A 15 -7.57 11.19 -16.50
C LEU A 15 -7.88 11.01 -15.00
N TRP A 16 -7.23 11.78 -14.14
CA TRP A 16 -7.52 11.81 -12.71
C TRP A 16 -8.98 12.21 -12.42
N ALA A 17 -9.46 13.28 -13.05
CA ALA A 17 -10.83 13.73 -12.86
C ALA A 17 -11.86 12.70 -13.35
N ALA A 18 -11.59 12.04 -14.49
CA ALA A 18 -12.45 10.99 -15.02
C ALA A 18 -12.57 9.80 -14.05
N TRP A 19 -11.45 9.34 -13.48
CA TRP A 19 -11.47 8.27 -12.48
C TRP A 19 -12.14 8.72 -11.18
N MET A 20 -11.79 9.89 -10.68
CA MET A 20 -12.39 10.40 -9.44
C MET A 20 -13.90 10.55 -9.55
N TYR A 21 -14.39 11.12 -10.66
CA TYR A 21 -15.82 11.30 -10.87
C TYR A 21 -16.54 9.97 -11.11
N GLY A 22 -15.94 9.09 -11.95
CA GLY A 22 -16.55 7.81 -12.32
C GLY A 22 -16.60 6.78 -11.18
N THR A 23 -15.79 6.95 -10.13
CA THR A 23 -15.75 6.02 -8.98
C THR A 23 -16.08 6.70 -7.65
N TRP A 24 -16.72 7.89 -7.68
CA TRP A 24 -17.04 8.65 -6.48
C TRP A 24 -17.83 7.82 -5.46
N GLU A 25 -17.41 7.87 -4.18
CA GLU A 25 -18.00 7.13 -3.06
C GLU A 25 -17.93 5.60 -3.14
N ASN A 26 -17.21 5.04 -4.12
CA ASN A 26 -17.01 3.59 -4.29
C ASN A 26 -15.65 3.11 -3.74
N TRP A 27 -15.10 3.74 -2.72
CA TRP A 27 -13.76 3.42 -2.21
C TRP A 27 -13.77 2.95 -0.75
N GLY A 28 -12.76 2.15 -0.43
CA GLY A 28 -12.53 1.68 0.92
C GLY A 28 -13.30 0.43 1.28
N TRP A 29 -13.12 0.00 2.52
CA TRP A 29 -13.77 -1.17 3.09
C TRP A 29 -14.14 -0.87 4.55
N LEU A 30 -15.43 -0.72 4.84
CA LEU A 30 -15.92 -0.24 6.14
C LEU A 30 -15.61 -1.18 7.31
N THR A 31 -15.61 -2.49 7.04
CA THR A 31 -15.43 -3.54 8.03
C THR A 31 -13.96 -3.88 8.29
N ALA A 32 -13.04 -3.05 7.81
CA ALA A 32 -11.60 -3.24 7.94
C ALA A 32 -10.87 -1.91 8.21
N ASP A 33 -9.58 -1.91 8.06
CA ASP A 33 -8.61 -0.82 8.31
C ASP A 33 -9.07 0.62 8.00
N CYS A 34 -9.93 0.82 6.97
CA CYS A 34 -10.38 2.15 6.56
C CYS A 34 -11.09 2.91 7.70
N GLY A 35 -11.76 2.19 8.59
CA GLY A 35 -12.39 2.78 9.78
C GLY A 35 -11.40 3.47 10.70
N ARG A 36 -10.20 2.91 10.88
CA ARG A 36 -9.10 3.51 11.64
C ARG A 36 -8.70 4.85 11.05
N GLU A 37 -8.57 4.92 9.73
CA GLU A 37 -8.15 6.12 9.02
C GLU A 37 -9.19 7.25 9.06
N MET A 38 -10.47 6.94 9.32
CA MET A 38 -11.53 7.90 9.57
C MET A 38 -11.55 8.32 11.05
N TYR A 39 -11.48 7.36 11.96
CA TYR A 39 -11.72 7.58 13.39
C TYR A 39 -10.55 8.27 14.10
N VAL A 40 -9.31 7.83 13.87
CA VAL A 40 -8.14 8.41 14.56
C VAL A 40 -7.99 9.91 14.30
N PRO A 41 -8.03 10.41 13.04
CA PRO A 41 -7.98 11.86 12.80
C PRO A 41 -9.14 12.63 13.43
N THR A 42 -10.32 12.00 13.55
CA THR A 42 -11.48 12.61 14.18
C THR A 42 -11.19 12.93 15.65
N VAL A 43 -10.80 11.93 16.43
CA VAL A 43 -10.53 12.14 17.87
C VAL A 43 -9.33 13.05 18.11
N LEU A 44 -8.35 13.08 17.20
CA LEU A 44 -7.24 14.05 17.25
C LEU A 44 -7.73 15.48 16.97
N SER A 45 -8.71 15.66 16.08
CA SER A 45 -9.30 16.97 15.81
C SER A 45 -10.05 17.53 17.03
N GLU A 46 -10.53 16.65 17.89
CA GLU A 46 -11.23 16.95 19.14
C GLU A 46 -10.25 17.16 20.33
N GLY A 47 -8.93 17.09 20.11
CA GLY A 47 -7.90 17.41 21.10
C GLY A 47 -7.27 16.21 21.79
N LYS A 48 -7.60 14.97 21.41
CA LYS A 48 -6.89 13.79 21.90
C LYS A 48 -5.44 13.77 21.40
N THR A 49 -4.55 13.15 22.17
CA THR A 49 -3.13 12.99 21.81
C THR A 49 -2.88 11.61 21.28
N LEU A 50 -2.27 11.54 20.09
CA LEU A 50 -1.91 10.26 19.44
C LEU A 50 -1.00 9.45 20.35
N TYR A 51 -1.16 8.14 20.34
CA TYR A 51 -0.48 7.13 21.15
C TYR A 51 -0.85 7.13 22.63
N ARG A 52 -1.01 8.29 23.26
CA ARG A 52 -1.41 8.38 24.67
C ARG A 52 -2.89 8.05 24.85
N ASP A 53 -3.76 8.76 24.11
CA ASP A 53 -5.22 8.69 24.29
C ASP A 53 -5.90 7.80 23.24
N ILE A 54 -5.23 7.53 22.13
CA ILE A 54 -5.67 6.65 21.05
C ILE A 54 -4.48 5.88 20.50
N TRP A 55 -4.65 4.56 20.29
CA TRP A 55 -3.65 3.69 19.68
C TRP A 55 -3.51 3.96 18.18
N TYR A 56 -2.30 3.85 17.65
CA TYR A 56 -2.03 3.90 16.22
C TYR A 56 -0.71 3.21 15.87
N LEU A 57 -0.68 2.46 14.78
CA LEU A 57 0.45 1.60 14.41
C LEU A 57 1.56 2.34 13.67
N TYR A 58 1.24 3.34 12.86
CA TYR A 58 2.20 4.00 11.96
C TYR A 58 2.77 5.29 12.56
N GLY A 59 3.59 5.98 11.77
CA GLY A 59 4.13 7.29 12.15
C GLY A 59 3.05 8.36 12.34
N PRO A 60 3.34 9.42 13.09
CA PRO A 60 2.32 10.39 13.53
C PRO A 60 1.83 11.35 12.44
N LEU A 61 2.60 11.54 11.39
CA LEU A 61 2.33 12.64 10.45
C LEU A 61 1.01 12.46 9.68
N GLY A 62 0.68 11.22 9.27
CA GLY A 62 -0.54 10.93 8.53
C GLY A 62 -1.83 11.32 9.29
N PRO A 63 -2.07 10.77 10.47
CA PRO A 63 -3.28 11.07 11.24
C PRO A 63 -3.34 12.52 11.71
N TYR A 64 -2.23 13.18 12.09
CA TYR A 64 -2.24 14.60 12.41
C TYR A 64 -2.52 15.48 11.20
N TRP A 65 -2.03 15.12 10.01
CA TRP A 65 -2.36 15.82 8.78
C TRP A 65 -3.86 15.75 8.46
N ASN A 66 -4.46 14.56 8.53
CA ASN A 66 -5.89 14.40 8.33
C ASN A 66 -6.72 15.10 9.41
N SER A 67 -6.26 15.08 10.67
CA SER A 67 -6.86 15.84 11.76
C SER A 67 -6.85 17.36 11.49
N PHE A 68 -5.74 17.89 10.96
CA PHE A 68 -5.64 19.27 10.55
C PHE A 68 -6.64 19.61 9.43
N LEU A 69 -6.78 18.73 8.42
CA LEU A 69 -7.77 18.90 7.37
C LEU A 69 -9.20 18.89 7.93
N PHE A 70 -9.50 18.01 8.88
CA PHE A 70 -10.81 17.99 9.56
C PHE A 70 -11.08 19.26 10.37
N LYS A 71 -10.08 19.86 10.99
CA LYS A 71 -10.25 21.16 11.68
C LYS A 71 -10.57 22.31 10.73
N ILE A 72 -10.08 22.27 9.49
CA ILE A 72 -10.32 23.32 8.49
C ILE A 72 -11.64 23.10 7.74
N PHE A 73 -11.89 21.87 7.28
CA PHE A 73 -12.98 21.56 6.35
C PHE A 73 -14.16 20.84 7.01
N GLY A 74 -14.07 20.55 8.32
CA GLY A 74 -15.05 19.75 9.05
C GLY A 74 -14.76 18.25 8.99
N VAL A 75 -15.32 17.50 9.97
CA VAL A 75 -15.19 16.04 10.06
C VAL A 75 -16.17 15.40 9.08
N HIS A 76 -15.72 15.18 7.86
CA HIS A 76 -16.53 14.62 6.79
C HIS A 76 -15.71 13.69 5.88
N LEU A 77 -16.28 12.58 5.43
CA LEU A 77 -15.61 11.56 4.65
C LEU A 77 -15.04 12.10 3.32
N SER A 78 -15.74 13.04 2.68
CA SER A 78 -15.28 13.68 1.46
C SER A 78 -13.94 14.39 1.61
N VAL A 79 -13.59 14.87 2.81
CA VAL A 79 -12.28 15.51 3.08
C VAL A 79 -11.16 14.49 2.88
N LEU A 80 -11.36 13.24 3.35
CA LEU A 80 -10.42 12.14 3.15
C LEU A 80 -10.35 11.72 1.68
N TYR A 81 -11.50 11.64 0.99
CA TYR A 81 -11.56 11.35 -0.44
C TYR A 81 -10.73 12.34 -1.25
N TRP A 82 -10.88 13.64 -0.98
CA TRP A 82 -10.09 14.67 -1.64
C TRP A 82 -8.61 14.58 -1.27
N ALA A 83 -8.27 14.37 -0.01
CA ALA A 83 -6.88 14.27 0.44
C ALA A 83 -6.14 13.11 -0.25
N GLY A 84 -6.76 11.94 -0.32
CA GLY A 84 -6.20 10.77 -0.99
C GLY A 84 -6.13 10.93 -2.51
N SER A 85 -7.20 11.43 -3.13
CA SER A 85 -7.29 11.67 -4.57
C SER A 85 -6.26 12.70 -5.06
N LEU A 86 -6.09 13.82 -4.36
CA LEU A 86 -5.07 14.82 -4.67
C LEU A 86 -3.65 14.26 -4.47
N SER A 87 -3.47 13.35 -3.50
CA SER A 87 -2.19 12.66 -3.33
C SER A 87 -1.86 11.73 -4.50
N ALA A 88 -2.87 11.06 -5.08
CA ALA A 88 -2.70 10.27 -6.30
C ALA A 88 -2.26 11.15 -7.48
N LEU A 89 -2.95 12.28 -7.69
CA LEU A 89 -2.57 13.25 -8.73
C LEU A 89 -1.17 13.80 -8.52
N GLY A 90 -0.84 14.22 -7.28
CA GLY A 90 0.49 14.72 -6.93
C GLY A 90 1.59 13.70 -7.20
N SER A 91 1.39 12.44 -6.82
CA SER A 91 2.32 11.35 -7.08
C SER A 91 2.51 11.12 -8.58
N ALA A 92 1.43 11.11 -9.35
CA ALA A 92 1.47 10.95 -10.80
C ALA A 92 2.23 12.11 -11.49
N LEU A 93 1.97 13.35 -11.09
CA LEU A 93 2.69 14.52 -11.64
C LEU A 93 4.18 14.49 -11.30
N LEU A 94 4.54 14.06 -10.08
CA LEU A 94 5.95 13.90 -9.69
C LEU A 94 6.65 12.81 -10.50
N LEU A 95 5.99 11.67 -10.75
CA LEU A 95 6.50 10.63 -11.65
C LEU A 95 6.64 11.14 -13.10
N TYR A 96 5.68 11.93 -13.57
CA TYR A 96 5.76 12.56 -14.89
C TYR A 96 7.00 13.43 -15.00
N PHE A 97 7.24 14.33 -14.04
CA PHE A 97 8.42 15.18 -14.03
C PHE A 97 9.72 14.39 -13.85
N ALA A 98 9.73 13.37 -13.01
CA ALA A 98 10.88 12.48 -12.85
C ALA A 98 11.23 11.79 -14.18
N GLY A 99 10.26 11.21 -14.85
CA GLY A 99 10.43 10.55 -16.14
C GLY A 99 10.90 11.50 -17.25
N MET A 100 10.37 12.73 -17.29
CA MET A 100 10.82 13.76 -18.22
C MET A 100 12.31 14.11 -18.05
N HIS A 101 12.75 14.24 -16.80
CA HIS A 101 14.15 14.57 -16.51
C HIS A 101 15.12 13.41 -16.75
N MET A 102 14.60 12.18 -16.69
CA MET A 102 15.44 10.99 -16.87
C MET A 102 15.45 10.45 -18.28
N SER A 103 14.35 10.57 -19.03
CA SER A 103 14.17 9.91 -20.32
C SER A 103 13.41 10.79 -21.32
N SER A 104 12.10 10.84 -21.18
CA SER A 104 11.21 11.57 -22.11
C SER A 104 9.86 11.88 -21.46
N ALA A 105 9.16 12.88 -22.05
CA ALA A 105 7.80 13.22 -21.64
C ALA A 105 6.85 12.02 -21.77
N LEU A 106 7.02 11.17 -22.79
CA LEU A 106 6.18 9.98 -22.99
C LEU A 106 6.41 8.95 -21.89
N ALA A 107 7.67 8.66 -21.51
CA ALA A 107 7.96 7.72 -20.44
C ALA A 107 7.40 8.20 -19.10
N GLY A 108 7.58 9.49 -18.76
CA GLY A 108 7.00 10.07 -17.56
C GLY A 108 5.48 10.03 -17.56
N TRP A 109 4.84 10.38 -18.68
CA TRP A 109 3.39 10.34 -18.83
C TRP A 109 2.84 8.91 -18.68
N THR A 110 3.49 7.93 -19.30
CA THR A 110 3.08 6.52 -19.19
C THR A 110 3.15 6.03 -17.74
N ALA A 111 4.23 6.34 -17.01
CA ALA A 111 4.35 5.97 -15.61
C ALA A 111 3.25 6.63 -14.75
N ALA A 112 3.00 7.90 -14.97
CA ALA A 112 1.98 8.66 -14.25
C ALA A 112 0.55 8.16 -14.56
N ALA A 113 0.24 7.89 -15.82
CA ALA A 113 -1.05 7.36 -16.24
C ALA A 113 -1.30 5.97 -15.65
N LEU A 114 -0.31 5.08 -15.68
CA LEU A 114 -0.41 3.75 -15.06
C LEU A 114 -0.68 3.85 -13.56
N MET A 115 0.02 4.74 -12.87
CA MET A 115 -0.23 4.96 -11.44
C MET A 115 -1.66 5.44 -11.19
N LEU A 116 -2.18 6.37 -11.98
CA LEU A 116 -3.56 6.84 -11.84
C LEU A 116 -4.58 5.72 -12.10
N THR A 117 -4.33 4.83 -13.07
CA THR A 117 -5.27 3.74 -13.37
C THR A 117 -5.43 2.74 -12.22
N GLN A 118 -4.49 2.63 -11.31
CA GLN A 118 -4.58 1.73 -10.16
C GLN A 118 -5.02 2.41 -8.85
N SER A 119 -5.10 3.75 -8.84
CA SER A 119 -5.32 4.50 -7.59
C SER A 119 -6.78 4.58 -7.13
N PHE A 120 -7.75 4.26 -7.99
CA PHE A 120 -9.18 4.56 -7.77
C PHE A 120 -10.08 3.31 -7.73
N HIS A 121 -9.57 2.11 -7.57
CA HIS A 121 -10.41 0.92 -7.56
C HIS A 121 -11.10 0.71 -6.20
N HIS A 122 -12.23 -0.01 -6.22
CA HIS A 122 -12.98 -0.35 -5.03
C HIS A 122 -12.22 -1.37 -4.18
N SER A 123 -11.49 -0.90 -3.18
CA SER A 123 -10.89 -1.72 -2.12
C SER A 123 -10.24 -0.82 -1.07
N LEU A 124 -9.76 -1.43 -0.01
CA LEU A 124 -8.93 -0.79 1.02
C LEU A 124 -7.53 -0.37 0.50
N PHE A 125 -7.17 -0.77 -0.73
CA PHE A 125 -5.93 -0.37 -1.39
C PHE A 125 -6.15 0.76 -2.42
N SER A 126 -7.19 1.54 -2.29
CA SER A 126 -7.41 2.77 -3.08
C SER A 126 -6.74 3.97 -2.42
N PHE A 127 -6.51 5.04 -3.19
CA PHE A 127 -5.96 6.27 -2.63
C PHE A 127 -6.99 7.12 -1.88
N PRO A 128 -8.26 7.27 -2.37
CA PRO A 128 -9.23 8.14 -1.70
C PRO A 128 -9.63 7.67 -0.29
N LEU A 129 -9.73 6.35 -0.07
CA LEU A 129 -9.98 5.78 1.25
C LEU A 129 -9.15 4.51 1.45
N PRO A 130 -7.86 4.66 1.81
CA PRO A 130 -6.93 3.57 1.91
C PRO A 130 -7.04 2.81 3.24
N TYR A 131 -6.41 1.62 3.30
CA TYR A 131 -6.12 0.97 4.57
C TYR A 131 -5.22 1.83 5.48
N SER A 132 -4.45 2.74 4.90
CA SER A 132 -3.56 3.65 5.63
C SER A 132 -3.22 4.89 4.82
N PHE A 133 -3.58 6.06 5.31
CA PHE A 133 -3.13 7.34 4.74
C PHE A 133 -1.61 7.54 4.87
N ALA A 134 -0.97 6.88 5.84
CA ALA A 134 0.49 6.87 5.91
C ALA A 134 1.13 6.22 4.66
N ALA A 135 0.47 5.24 4.03
CA ALA A 135 0.92 4.65 2.78
C ALA A 135 0.71 5.59 1.58
N VAL A 136 -0.44 6.27 1.51
CA VAL A 136 -0.76 7.23 0.44
C VAL A 136 0.18 8.43 0.46
N TYR A 137 0.33 9.07 1.61
CA TYR A 137 1.25 10.21 1.76
C TYR A 137 2.70 9.77 1.66
N GLY A 138 3.01 8.53 2.09
CA GLY A 138 4.30 7.90 1.89
C GLY A 138 4.64 7.72 0.42
N CYS A 139 3.68 7.28 -0.41
CA CYS A 139 3.84 7.17 -1.85
C CYS A 139 4.09 8.54 -2.51
N LEU A 140 3.29 9.55 -2.16
CA LEU A 140 3.49 10.92 -2.61
C LEU A 140 4.91 11.42 -2.27
N THR A 141 5.34 11.17 -1.03
CA THR A 141 6.66 11.57 -0.55
C THR A 141 7.78 10.77 -1.24
N ALA A 142 7.57 9.49 -1.52
CA ALA A 142 8.51 8.65 -2.29
C ALA A 142 8.68 9.17 -3.72
N CYS A 143 7.60 9.57 -4.38
CA CYS A 143 7.64 10.18 -5.71
C CYS A 143 8.34 11.55 -5.69
N LEU A 144 8.08 12.36 -4.66
CA LEU A 144 8.79 13.63 -4.44
C LEU A 144 10.29 13.41 -4.21
N PHE A 145 10.62 12.47 -3.32
CA PHE A 145 12.00 12.09 -3.06
C PHE A 145 12.72 11.64 -4.34
N LEU A 146 12.08 10.78 -5.13
CA LEU A 146 12.63 10.32 -6.40
C LEU A 146 12.93 11.47 -7.35
N TYR A 147 12.01 12.42 -7.50
CA TYR A 147 12.21 13.60 -8.31
C TYR A 147 13.42 14.44 -7.81
N LEU A 148 13.49 14.68 -6.49
CA LEU A 148 14.58 15.42 -5.86
C LEU A 148 15.92 14.68 -5.96
N LEU A 149 15.92 13.34 -5.83
CA LEU A 149 17.08 12.47 -6.00
C LEU A 149 17.67 12.61 -7.42
N ILE A 150 16.81 12.59 -8.44
CA ILE A 150 17.21 12.75 -9.83
C ILE A 150 17.84 14.15 -10.04
N ARG A 151 17.20 15.20 -9.53
CA ARG A 151 17.70 16.57 -9.62
C ARG A 151 19.04 16.73 -8.90
N ALA A 152 19.19 16.14 -7.71
CA ALA A 152 20.44 16.16 -6.95
C ALA A 152 21.57 15.38 -7.63
N SER A 153 21.26 14.34 -8.39
CA SER A 153 22.27 13.53 -9.10
C SER A 153 22.88 14.25 -10.30
N THR A 154 22.17 15.22 -10.88
CA THR A 154 22.58 15.98 -12.06
C THR A 154 23.05 17.41 -11.74
N SER A 155 22.82 17.90 -10.52
CA SER A 155 23.16 19.25 -10.07
C SER A 155 24.20 19.22 -8.95
N ALA A 156 25.11 20.19 -8.95
CA ALA A 156 26.05 20.40 -7.83
C ALA A 156 25.38 21.07 -6.60
N SER A 157 24.17 21.61 -6.74
CA SER A 157 23.48 22.35 -5.68
C SER A 157 23.14 21.45 -4.49
N ALA A 158 23.47 21.89 -3.28
CA ALA A 158 23.10 21.23 -2.04
C ALA A 158 21.59 21.38 -1.71
N ALA A 159 20.89 22.34 -2.34
CA ALA A 159 19.46 22.53 -2.11
C ALA A 159 18.63 21.31 -2.50
N TRP A 160 19.01 20.62 -3.58
CA TRP A 160 18.34 19.37 -3.98
C TRP A 160 18.58 18.23 -2.99
N VAL A 161 19.80 18.18 -2.41
CA VAL A 161 20.14 17.19 -1.37
C VAL A 161 19.37 17.49 -0.09
N PHE A 162 19.26 18.77 0.30
CA PHE A 162 18.43 19.22 1.42
C PHE A 162 16.96 18.81 1.22
N GLY A 163 16.39 19.11 0.05
CA GLY A 163 15.02 18.71 -0.27
C GLY A 163 14.81 17.20 -0.20
N ALA A 164 15.76 16.41 -0.74
CA ALA A 164 15.72 14.95 -0.65
C ALA A 164 15.83 14.46 0.80
N GLY A 165 16.71 15.06 1.63
CA GLY A 165 16.82 14.75 3.05
C GLY A 165 15.54 15.08 3.83
N THR A 166 14.90 16.20 3.52
CA THR A 166 13.59 16.58 4.10
C THR A 166 12.50 15.60 3.68
N ALA A 167 12.41 15.23 2.41
CA ALA A 167 11.46 14.24 1.93
C ALA A 167 11.69 12.87 2.60
N ALA A 168 12.95 12.46 2.82
CA ALA A 168 13.27 11.23 3.55
C ALA A 168 12.79 11.27 5.01
N ALA A 169 12.93 12.43 5.67
CA ALA A 169 12.42 12.62 7.03
C ALA A 169 10.89 12.55 7.09
N VAL A 170 10.20 13.24 6.18
CA VAL A 170 8.73 13.18 6.06
C VAL A 170 8.27 11.74 5.81
N ALA A 171 8.93 11.01 4.91
CA ALA A 171 8.63 9.61 4.64
C ALA A 171 8.78 8.73 5.89
N THR A 172 9.82 8.97 6.72
CA THR A 172 10.05 8.25 7.98
C THR A 172 8.95 8.51 9.00
N LEU A 173 8.47 9.76 9.10
CA LEU A 173 7.37 10.15 9.99
C LEU A 173 6.00 9.64 9.53
N LEU A 174 5.89 9.17 8.30
CA LEU A 174 4.72 8.50 7.73
C LEU A 174 4.85 6.99 7.88
N LYS A 175 5.87 6.39 7.23
CA LYS A 175 6.16 4.96 7.24
C LYS A 175 7.66 4.69 7.23
N LEU A 176 8.13 3.96 8.23
CA LEU A 176 9.56 3.71 8.46
C LEU A 176 10.23 3.02 7.25
N GLU A 177 9.55 2.06 6.63
CA GLU A 177 10.08 1.33 5.48
C GLU A 177 10.31 2.23 4.25
N ILE A 178 9.43 3.22 4.03
CA ILE A 178 9.61 4.20 2.95
C ILE A 178 10.78 5.14 3.28
N GLY A 179 10.83 5.61 4.52
CA GLY A 179 11.93 6.44 5.01
C GLY A 179 13.28 5.74 4.91
N GLY A 180 13.34 4.46 5.29
CA GLY A 180 14.53 3.62 5.16
C GLY A 180 15.02 3.49 3.72
N ALA A 181 14.11 3.29 2.76
CA ALA A 181 14.44 3.28 1.34
C ALA A 181 14.98 4.63 0.86
N CYS A 182 14.37 5.74 1.30
CA CYS A 182 14.84 7.09 0.99
C CYS A 182 16.25 7.34 1.53
N TYR A 183 16.51 7.01 2.80
CA TYR A 183 17.84 7.21 3.38
C TYR A 183 18.91 6.32 2.76
N ALA A 184 18.59 5.07 2.40
CA ALA A 184 19.51 4.20 1.68
C ALA A 184 19.93 4.81 0.32
N ALA A 185 18.96 5.29 -0.45
CA ALA A 185 19.23 5.94 -1.73
C ALA A 185 19.95 7.30 -1.58
N LEU A 186 19.64 8.06 -0.53
CA LEU A 186 20.30 9.32 -0.21
C LEU A 186 21.77 9.12 0.18
N ALA A 187 22.07 8.12 0.99
CA ALA A 187 23.43 7.76 1.35
C ALA A 187 24.26 7.41 0.11
N LEU A 188 23.67 6.65 -0.80
CA LEU A 188 24.27 6.32 -2.07
C LEU A 188 24.51 7.56 -2.96
N LEU A 189 23.54 8.47 -3.05
CA LEU A 189 23.68 9.73 -3.77
C LEU A 189 24.87 10.53 -3.23
N ILE A 190 24.95 10.69 -1.91
CA ILE A 190 26.05 11.42 -1.24
C ILE A 190 27.40 10.78 -1.55
N ALA A 191 27.47 9.45 -1.49
CA ALA A 191 28.69 8.70 -1.82
C ALA A 191 29.10 8.93 -3.30
N ILE A 192 28.16 8.84 -4.25
CA ILE A 192 28.44 9.07 -5.68
C ILE A 192 28.90 10.52 -5.91
N ARG A 193 28.25 11.50 -5.28
CA ARG A 193 28.62 12.92 -5.41
C ARG A 193 30.01 13.18 -4.83
N GLY A 194 30.32 12.63 -3.65
CA GLY A 194 31.62 12.74 -3.00
C GLY A 194 32.75 12.13 -3.84
N LEU A 195 32.53 10.94 -4.38
CA LEU A 195 33.50 10.29 -5.29
C LEU A 195 33.74 11.08 -6.58
N ARG A 196 32.72 11.70 -7.14
CA ARG A 196 32.85 12.54 -8.34
C ARG A 196 33.60 13.83 -8.08
N GLN A 197 33.31 14.50 -6.98
CA GLN A 197 33.94 15.76 -6.59
C GLN A 197 35.34 15.56 -5.99
N ARG A 198 35.68 14.33 -5.59
CA ARG A 198 36.95 14.00 -4.89
C ARG A 198 37.24 14.93 -3.72
N SER A 199 36.21 15.40 -3.05
CA SER A 199 36.29 16.44 -2.00
C SER A 199 35.51 16.01 -0.76
N TRP A 200 36.21 15.79 0.33
CA TRP A 200 35.63 15.53 1.65
C TRP A 200 34.74 16.70 2.12
N LYS A 201 35.15 17.94 1.89
CA LYS A 201 34.37 19.14 2.26
C LYS A 201 33.00 19.16 1.57
N PHE A 202 32.95 18.73 0.32
CA PHE A 202 31.71 18.63 -0.44
C PHE A 202 30.79 17.56 0.14
N THR A 203 31.32 16.38 0.46
CA THR A 203 30.57 15.28 1.08
C THR A 203 30.04 15.69 2.47
N ALA A 204 30.89 16.32 3.30
CA ALA A 204 30.49 16.82 4.60
C ALA A 204 29.35 17.85 4.53
N LYS A 205 29.38 18.74 3.51
CA LYS A 205 28.28 19.68 3.26
C LYS A 205 26.98 18.97 2.90
N ASP A 206 27.02 17.96 2.03
CA ASP A 206 25.85 17.19 1.64
C ASP A 206 25.27 16.41 2.84
N ILE A 207 26.09 15.89 3.73
CA ILE A 207 25.65 15.28 4.99
C ILE A 207 25.01 16.34 5.91
N ALA A 208 25.68 17.47 6.10
CA ALA A 208 25.24 18.52 7.02
C ALA A 208 23.84 19.06 6.66
N VAL A 209 23.53 19.23 5.37
CA VAL A 209 22.22 19.71 4.94
C VAL A 209 21.09 18.68 5.16
N CYS A 210 21.40 17.40 5.37
CA CYS A 210 20.41 16.37 5.70
C CYS A 210 20.12 16.30 7.22
N LEU A 211 21.02 16.80 8.07
CA LEU A 211 20.87 16.69 9.54
C LEU A 211 19.57 17.29 10.09
N PRO A 212 19.05 18.44 9.63
CA PRO A 212 17.80 18.98 10.14
C PRO A 212 16.64 17.99 10.04
N GLY A 213 16.50 17.28 8.91
CA GLY A 213 15.47 16.25 8.73
C GLY A 213 15.64 15.07 9.71
N VAL A 214 16.87 14.60 9.90
CA VAL A 214 17.19 13.55 10.86
C VAL A 214 16.86 14.01 12.29
N MET A 215 17.23 15.23 12.65
CA MET A 215 16.95 15.82 13.97
C MET A 215 15.43 15.85 14.25
N VAL A 216 14.60 16.23 13.27
CA VAL A 216 13.14 16.21 13.41
C VAL A 216 12.65 14.78 13.71
N CYS A 217 13.14 13.77 12.99
CA CYS A 217 12.79 12.38 13.27
C CYS A 217 13.18 11.94 14.68
N VAL A 218 14.37 12.32 15.15
CA VAL A 218 14.84 12.02 16.51
C VAL A 218 13.98 12.71 17.57
N ILE A 219 13.64 13.99 17.38
CA ILE A 219 12.77 14.75 18.28
C ILE A 219 11.39 14.07 18.38
N VAL A 220 10.81 13.68 17.25
CA VAL A 220 9.51 12.99 17.24
C VAL A 220 9.60 11.63 17.92
N LEU A 221 10.69 10.88 17.73
CA LEU A 221 10.91 9.60 18.41
C LEU A 221 11.01 9.80 19.94
N ILE A 222 11.76 10.80 20.40
CA ILE A 222 11.87 11.15 21.83
C ILE A 222 10.48 11.52 22.37
N TRP A 223 9.71 12.32 21.63
CA TRP A 223 8.33 12.65 22.00
C TRP A 223 7.46 11.40 22.14
N MET A 224 7.50 10.46 21.20
CA MET A 224 6.75 9.21 21.28
C MET A 224 7.14 8.38 22.51
N ILE A 225 8.45 8.27 22.79
CA ILE A 225 8.97 7.57 23.96
C ILE A 225 8.52 8.26 25.26
N SER A 226 8.48 9.59 25.30
CA SER A 226 8.05 10.34 26.49
C SER A 226 6.57 10.12 26.84
N LEU A 227 5.73 9.77 25.87
CA LEU A 227 4.30 9.51 26.07
C LEU A 227 4.01 8.12 26.66
N ARG A 228 4.76 7.09 26.23
CA ARG A 228 4.42 5.69 26.53
C ARG A 228 5.61 4.82 26.97
N GLY A 229 6.83 5.37 27.01
CA GLY A 229 8.05 4.63 27.24
C GLY A 229 8.65 4.00 25.99
N ALA A 230 9.89 3.52 26.09
CA ALA A 230 10.61 2.93 24.95
C ALA A 230 10.00 1.60 24.47
N GLU A 231 9.41 0.82 25.38
CA GLU A 231 8.75 -0.45 25.03
C GLU A 231 7.60 -0.25 24.04
N PHE A 232 6.93 0.90 24.08
CA PHE A 232 5.86 1.23 23.14
C PHE A 232 6.32 1.14 21.68
N ILE A 233 7.52 1.63 21.37
CA ILE A 233 8.06 1.62 20.00
C ILE A 233 8.22 0.19 19.48
N THR A 234 8.61 -0.74 20.35
CA THR A 234 8.90 -2.14 19.98
C THR A 234 7.69 -3.06 20.10
N GLN A 235 6.72 -2.75 20.95
CA GLN A 235 5.60 -3.66 21.24
C GLN A 235 4.27 -3.20 20.63
N GLU A 236 4.04 -1.89 20.48
CA GLU A 236 2.74 -1.35 20.07
C GLU A 236 2.80 -0.48 18.81
N ASN A 237 4.00 -0.09 18.33
CA ASN A 237 4.14 0.89 17.25
C ASN A 237 5.13 0.41 16.17
N ILE A 238 5.84 1.31 15.57
CA ILE A 238 6.68 1.16 14.35
C ILE A 238 7.53 -0.12 14.33
N MET A 239 8.12 -0.51 15.48
CA MET A 239 8.95 -1.70 15.59
C MET A 239 8.18 -2.93 16.09
N SER A 240 6.91 -2.81 16.43
CA SER A 240 6.09 -3.95 16.85
C SER A 240 5.97 -4.97 15.73
N TRP A 241 5.90 -4.49 14.52
CA TRP A 241 5.80 -5.26 13.31
C TRP A 241 7.00 -6.21 13.09
N PRO A 242 8.27 -5.74 13.04
CA PRO A 242 9.40 -6.67 12.94
C PRO A 242 9.65 -7.48 14.20
N THR A 243 9.36 -6.98 15.39
CA THR A 243 9.72 -7.65 16.66
C THR A 243 8.65 -8.57 17.19
N SER A 244 7.37 -8.21 17.13
CA SER A 244 6.27 -9.01 17.70
C SER A 244 5.72 -9.99 16.68
N PHE A 245 5.51 -9.56 15.46
CA PHE A 245 4.96 -10.38 14.39
C PHE A 245 5.93 -11.48 13.95
N PHE A 246 7.21 -11.18 13.82
CA PHE A 246 8.20 -12.17 13.44
C PHE A 246 8.58 -13.12 14.57
N MET A 247 8.48 -12.68 15.83
CA MET A 247 9.10 -13.40 16.94
C MET A 247 8.11 -14.15 17.85
N ARG A 248 6.78 -13.91 17.78
CA ARG A 248 5.87 -14.46 18.78
C ARG A 248 4.78 -15.39 18.27
N THR A 249 3.55 -15.04 18.25
CA THR A 249 2.46 -16.03 18.09
C THR A 249 1.95 -16.15 16.66
N TYR A 250 2.05 -15.08 15.89
CA TYR A 250 1.49 -14.98 14.54
C TYR A 250 2.53 -14.96 13.42
N GLY A 251 3.82 -15.12 13.75
CA GLY A 251 4.92 -15.00 12.80
C GLY A 251 4.76 -15.86 11.55
N LYS A 252 4.33 -17.11 11.70
CA LYS A 252 4.12 -18.04 10.56
C LYS A 252 2.94 -17.59 9.68
N PHE A 253 1.84 -17.16 10.27
CA PHE A 253 0.66 -16.71 9.54
C PHE A 253 0.93 -15.41 8.81
N TRP A 254 1.64 -14.52 9.46
CA TRP A 254 2.02 -13.23 8.90
C TRP A 254 3.02 -13.36 7.75
N LEU A 255 4.01 -14.23 7.87
CA LEU A 255 4.94 -14.57 6.78
C LEU A 255 4.18 -15.11 5.56
N ALA A 256 3.18 -15.98 5.78
CA ALA A 256 2.35 -16.50 4.70
C ALA A 256 1.46 -15.40 4.07
N ALA A 257 0.82 -14.57 4.89
CA ALA A 257 -0.04 -13.47 4.41
C ALA A 257 0.75 -12.39 3.68
N THR A 258 2.00 -12.18 4.07
CA THR A 258 2.89 -11.14 3.49
C THR A 258 3.77 -11.64 2.34
N GLY A 259 3.73 -12.95 2.03
CA GLY A 259 4.57 -13.54 0.99
C GLY A 259 6.06 -13.68 1.36
N LEU A 260 6.42 -13.45 2.63
CA LEU A 260 7.77 -13.72 3.15
C LEU A 260 7.98 -15.17 3.60
N ASP A 261 6.97 -15.99 3.48
CA ASP A 261 7.12 -17.43 3.66
C ASP A 261 7.87 -17.99 2.45
N ILE A 262 9.19 -17.91 2.48
CA ILE A 262 10.08 -18.43 1.43
C ILE A 262 10.13 -19.95 1.56
N THR A 263 9.05 -20.58 1.12
CA THR A 263 8.95 -22.03 1.02
C THR A 263 9.54 -22.52 -0.31
N ALA A 264 9.93 -23.78 -0.37
CA ALA A 264 10.33 -24.41 -1.62
C ALA A 264 9.23 -24.30 -2.70
N GLU A 265 7.95 -24.33 -2.29
CA GLU A 265 6.82 -24.13 -3.18
C GLU A 265 6.75 -22.70 -3.75
N ALA A 266 6.98 -21.67 -2.93
CA ALA A 266 7.00 -20.28 -3.38
C ALA A 266 8.16 -20.05 -4.37
N LEU A 267 9.36 -20.58 -4.07
CA LEU A 267 10.50 -20.54 -4.98
C LEU A 267 10.24 -21.27 -6.29
N PHE A 268 9.59 -22.43 -6.23
CA PHE A 268 9.23 -23.20 -7.42
C PHE A 268 8.22 -22.43 -8.29
N LYS A 269 7.18 -21.84 -7.70
CA LYS A 269 6.21 -20.99 -8.41
C LYS A 269 6.88 -19.78 -9.04
N SER A 270 7.84 -19.15 -8.36
CA SER A 270 8.63 -18.05 -8.90
C SER A 270 9.49 -18.49 -10.09
N ALA A 271 10.18 -19.63 -9.99
CA ALA A 271 10.96 -20.21 -11.08
C ALA A 271 10.08 -20.55 -12.30
N GLN A 272 8.89 -21.12 -12.09
CA GLN A 272 7.95 -21.43 -13.15
C GLN A 272 7.53 -20.17 -13.94
N ARG A 273 7.16 -19.09 -13.23
CA ARG A 273 6.79 -17.81 -13.86
C ARG A 273 7.93 -17.21 -14.65
N THR A 274 9.14 -17.22 -14.06
CA THR A 274 10.36 -16.75 -14.72
C THR A 274 10.61 -17.53 -16.02
N PHE A 275 10.43 -18.85 -15.99
CA PHE A 275 10.57 -19.70 -17.17
C PHE A 275 9.56 -19.33 -18.27
N ILE A 276 8.29 -19.12 -17.91
CA ILE A 276 7.24 -18.71 -18.86
C ILE A 276 7.59 -17.36 -19.50
N LEU A 277 7.94 -16.36 -18.69
CA LEU A 277 8.31 -15.02 -19.16
C LEU A 277 9.54 -15.05 -20.09
N LEU A 278 10.57 -15.79 -19.70
CA LEU A 278 11.75 -15.97 -20.56
C LEU A 278 11.42 -16.67 -21.88
N GLY A 279 10.53 -17.67 -21.86
CA GLY A 279 10.07 -18.36 -23.05
C GLY A 279 9.31 -17.42 -24.00
N ILE A 280 8.36 -16.65 -23.48
CA ILE A 280 7.62 -15.64 -24.24
C ILE A 280 8.60 -14.62 -24.83
N PHE A 281 9.55 -14.14 -24.04
CA PHE A 281 10.60 -13.24 -24.50
C PHE A 281 11.43 -13.83 -25.64
N GLN A 282 11.81 -15.11 -25.56
CA GLN A 282 12.56 -15.78 -26.63
C GLN A 282 11.73 -15.91 -27.91
N GLY A 283 10.41 -16.15 -27.80
CA GLY A 283 9.49 -16.18 -28.95
C GLY A 283 9.44 -14.84 -29.68
N PHE A 284 9.24 -13.77 -28.95
CA PHE A 284 9.28 -12.43 -29.53
C PHE A 284 10.64 -12.11 -30.16
N HIS A 285 11.75 -12.45 -29.49
CA HIS A 285 13.08 -12.26 -30.05
C HIS A 285 13.29 -13.03 -31.35
N LEU A 286 12.75 -14.25 -31.48
CA LEU A 286 12.79 -15.03 -32.70
C LEU A 286 12.03 -14.36 -33.83
N MET A 287 10.81 -13.88 -33.59
CA MET A 287 9.99 -13.20 -34.63
C MET A 287 10.75 -12.05 -35.29
N PHE A 288 11.48 -11.25 -34.51
CA PHE A 288 12.13 -10.04 -35.01
C PHE A 288 13.59 -10.22 -35.40
N SER A 289 14.27 -11.30 -34.98
CA SER A 289 15.69 -11.52 -35.26
C SER A 289 16.00 -12.74 -36.11
N TRP A 290 14.98 -13.40 -36.66
CA TRP A 290 15.10 -14.67 -37.41
C TRP A 290 16.20 -14.66 -38.48
N LYS A 291 16.27 -13.63 -39.31
CA LYS A 291 17.25 -13.50 -40.38
C LYS A 291 18.70 -13.31 -39.95
N ARG A 292 18.96 -12.99 -38.67
CA ARG A 292 20.29 -12.69 -38.13
C ARG A 292 20.77 -13.68 -37.08
N THR A 293 19.96 -14.69 -36.74
CA THR A 293 20.26 -15.63 -35.65
C THR A 293 20.82 -16.94 -36.22
N GLN A 294 21.83 -17.49 -35.58
CA GLN A 294 22.39 -18.80 -35.96
C GLN A 294 21.35 -19.92 -35.80
N ARG A 295 21.31 -20.92 -36.71
CA ARG A 295 20.33 -22.02 -36.71
C ARG A 295 20.19 -22.72 -35.34
N ARG A 296 21.30 -22.97 -34.64
CA ARG A 296 21.29 -23.58 -33.30
C ARG A 296 20.59 -22.73 -32.26
N GLN A 297 20.78 -21.41 -32.30
CA GLN A 297 20.10 -20.48 -31.39
C GLN A 297 18.61 -20.34 -31.73
N ILE A 298 18.25 -20.40 -32.99
CA ILE A 298 16.84 -20.43 -33.43
C ILE A 298 16.16 -21.64 -32.82
N PHE A 299 16.74 -22.83 -33.00
CA PHE A 299 16.19 -24.09 -32.47
C PHE A 299 15.98 -24.01 -30.95
N LEU A 300 17.02 -23.64 -30.19
CA LEU A 300 16.94 -23.55 -28.72
C LEU A 300 15.87 -22.57 -28.26
N ARG A 301 15.78 -21.40 -28.87
CA ARG A 301 14.80 -20.36 -28.51
C ARG A 301 13.37 -20.79 -28.89
N THR A 302 13.21 -21.50 -30.00
CA THR A 302 11.93 -22.07 -30.42
C THR A 302 11.45 -23.12 -29.42
N VAL A 303 12.32 -24.02 -28.99
CA VAL A 303 12.01 -25.03 -27.97
C VAL A 303 11.63 -24.36 -26.63
N LEU A 304 12.39 -23.35 -26.19
CA LEU A 304 12.08 -22.62 -24.96
C LEU A 304 10.73 -21.89 -25.05
N PHE A 305 10.42 -21.28 -26.19
CA PHE A 305 9.15 -20.59 -26.39
C PHE A 305 7.94 -21.56 -26.36
N PHE A 306 8.00 -22.61 -27.18
CA PHE A 306 6.90 -23.58 -27.22
C PHE A 306 6.78 -24.38 -25.92
N GLY A 307 7.89 -24.70 -25.25
CA GLY A 307 7.88 -25.34 -23.94
C GLY A 307 7.24 -24.44 -22.87
N ALA A 308 7.59 -23.17 -22.85
CA ALA A 308 6.98 -22.20 -21.93
C ALA A 308 5.50 -21.96 -22.24
N LEU A 309 5.13 -21.88 -23.51
CA LEU A 309 3.74 -21.73 -23.95
C LEU A 309 2.88 -22.94 -23.56
N ALA A 310 3.37 -24.15 -23.84
CA ALA A 310 2.69 -25.39 -23.47
C ALA A 310 2.51 -25.49 -21.96
N TYR A 311 3.58 -25.19 -21.20
CA TYR A 311 3.50 -25.15 -19.74
C TYR A 311 2.50 -24.10 -19.24
N PHE A 312 2.47 -22.92 -19.81
CA PHE A 312 1.52 -21.87 -19.46
C PHE A 312 0.06 -22.28 -19.72
N VAL A 313 -0.20 -22.90 -20.86
CA VAL A 313 -1.54 -23.43 -21.19
C VAL A 313 -1.96 -24.52 -20.22
N THR A 314 -1.08 -25.48 -19.90
CA THR A 314 -1.38 -26.55 -18.92
C THR A 314 -1.61 -25.98 -17.51
N TYR A 315 -0.86 -24.98 -17.12
CA TYR A 315 -1.08 -24.26 -15.85
C TYR A 315 -2.45 -23.58 -15.81
N LEU A 316 -2.83 -22.87 -16.87
CA LEU A 316 -4.15 -22.24 -16.96
C LEU A 316 -5.29 -23.27 -16.91
N MET A 317 -5.11 -24.42 -17.56
CA MET A 317 -6.10 -25.50 -17.55
C MET A 317 -6.23 -26.22 -16.18
N ALA A 318 -5.20 -26.14 -15.35
CA ALA A 318 -5.18 -26.75 -14.03
C ALA A 318 -5.82 -25.88 -12.93
N ILE A 319 -6.12 -24.60 -13.20
CA ILE A 319 -6.80 -23.72 -12.27
C ILE A 319 -8.31 -24.07 -12.29
N GLU A 320 -8.81 -24.73 -11.25
CA GLU A 320 -10.20 -25.21 -11.16
C GLU A 320 -11.26 -24.10 -11.31
N ASP A 321 -11.00 -22.90 -10.83
CA ASP A 321 -11.87 -21.73 -10.96
C ASP A 321 -12.15 -21.31 -12.42
N ILE A 322 -11.29 -21.67 -13.37
CA ILE A 322 -11.47 -21.35 -14.78
C ILE A 322 -12.59 -22.18 -15.41
N ARG A 323 -12.87 -23.37 -14.90
CA ARG A 323 -13.97 -24.22 -15.39
C ARG A 323 -15.36 -23.60 -15.17
N TYR A 324 -15.52 -22.78 -14.16
CA TYR A 324 -16.80 -22.16 -13.79
C TYR A 324 -17.10 -20.84 -14.51
N HIS A 325 -16.07 -20.10 -15.00
CA HIS A 325 -16.22 -18.75 -15.58
C HIS A 325 -15.48 -18.62 -16.92
N ALA A 326 -15.73 -19.53 -17.84
CA ALA A 326 -14.85 -19.96 -18.93
C ALA A 326 -14.34 -18.91 -19.94
N ASN A 327 -14.94 -17.75 -20.14
CA ASN A 327 -14.58 -16.95 -21.33
C ASN A 327 -13.87 -15.61 -21.06
N MET A 328 -14.16 -14.91 -19.98
CA MET A 328 -13.50 -13.61 -19.66
C MET A 328 -12.37 -13.73 -18.64
N LEU A 329 -12.50 -14.65 -17.68
CA LEU A 329 -11.52 -14.86 -16.62
C LEU A 329 -10.20 -15.46 -17.12
N LEU A 330 -10.23 -16.27 -18.17
CA LEU A 330 -9.03 -16.94 -18.70
C LEU A 330 -8.02 -15.92 -19.25
N TRP A 331 -8.48 -14.94 -20.01
CA TRP A 331 -7.65 -13.86 -20.51
C TRP A 331 -7.13 -12.96 -19.39
N ARG A 332 -7.98 -12.67 -18.41
CA ARG A 332 -7.64 -11.86 -17.25
C ARG A 332 -6.56 -12.52 -16.38
N GLU A 333 -6.70 -13.81 -16.08
CA GLU A 333 -5.70 -14.55 -15.30
C GLU A 333 -4.41 -14.79 -16.10
N ALA A 334 -4.51 -15.04 -17.40
CA ALA A 334 -3.34 -15.13 -18.27
C ALA A 334 -2.56 -13.81 -18.32
N LEU A 335 -3.26 -12.70 -18.50
CA LEU A 335 -2.65 -11.37 -18.50
C LEU A 335 -2.07 -11.02 -17.13
N ARG A 336 -2.80 -11.33 -16.04
CA ARG A 336 -2.34 -11.17 -14.67
C ARG A 336 -1.08 -11.99 -14.38
N TYR A 337 -1.04 -13.25 -14.83
CA TYR A 337 0.08 -14.14 -14.61
C TYR A 337 1.34 -13.69 -15.36
N VAL A 338 1.18 -13.25 -16.62
CA VAL A 338 2.30 -12.89 -17.50
C VAL A 338 2.81 -11.47 -17.24
N PHE A 339 1.90 -10.51 -17.01
CA PHE A 339 2.25 -9.09 -17.00
C PHE A 339 2.30 -8.45 -15.61
N PHE A 340 1.82 -9.16 -14.56
CA PHE A 340 2.00 -8.78 -13.17
C PHE A 340 2.73 -9.90 -12.43
N PRO A 341 4.00 -10.17 -12.75
CA PRO A 341 4.74 -11.15 -12.00
C PRO A 341 4.86 -10.68 -10.55
N GLN A 342 4.43 -11.53 -9.65
CA GLN A 342 4.68 -11.38 -8.21
C GLN A 342 6.19 -11.23 -7.90
N ASP A 343 7.02 -11.56 -8.89
CA ASP A 343 8.48 -11.52 -8.84
C ASP A 343 9.07 -10.23 -9.43
N MET A 344 8.24 -9.20 -9.66
CA MET A 344 8.70 -7.91 -10.19
C MET A 344 9.85 -7.32 -9.36
N VAL A 345 9.85 -7.57 -8.06
CA VAL A 345 10.90 -7.18 -7.13
C VAL A 345 12.24 -7.84 -7.47
N LEU A 346 12.23 -9.13 -7.78
CA LEU A 346 13.44 -9.85 -8.19
C LEU A 346 14.00 -9.25 -9.49
N TYR A 347 13.12 -8.97 -10.47
CA TYR A 347 13.55 -8.35 -11.73
C TYR A 347 14.08 -6.93 -11.53
N ILE A 348 13.44 -6.12 -10.66
CA ILE A 348 13.93 -4.79 -10.32
C ILE A 348 15.28 -4.89 -9.59
N GLY A 349 15.47 -5.86 -8.69
CA GLY A 349 16.73 -6.13 -8.01
C GLY A 349 17.84 -6.48 -9.00
N ILE A 350 17.58 -7.40 -9.93
CA ILE A 350 18.53 -7.77 -11.00
C ILE A 350 18.84 -6.57 -11.89
N ALA A 351 17.82 -5.78 -12.24
CA ALA A 351 17.98 -4.57 -13.03
C ALA A 351 18.82 -3.51 -12.30
N ALA A 352 18.63 -3.35 -10.98
CA ALA A 352 19.44 -2.45 -10.17
C ALA A 352 20.91 -2.89 -10.13
N LEU A 353 21.18 -4.19 -9.95
CA LEU A 353 22.54 -4.74 -10.02
C LEU A 353 23.15 -4.52 -11.40
N GLY A 354 22.39 -4.74 -12.48
CA GLY A 354 22.81 -4.46 -13.85
C GLY A 354 23.10 -2.99 -14.09
N ALA A 355 22.27 -2.08 -13.57
CA ALA A 355 22.48 -0.63 -13.64
C ALA A 355 23.72 -0.20 -12.84
N TRP A 356 23.94 -0.79 -11.67
CA TRP A 356 25.15 -0.60 -10.88
C TRP A 356 26.41 -1.07 -11.62
N TRP A 357 26.38 -2.27 -12.23
CA TRP A 357 27.47 -2.77 -13.05
C TRP A 357 27.73 -1.83 -14.24
N TYR A 358 26.68 -1.39 -14.94
CA TYR A 358 26.77 -0.45 -16.04
C TYR A 358 27.38 0.88 -15.60
N PHE A 359 26.91 1.45 -14.48
CA PHE A 359 27.46 2.67 -13.90
C PHE A 359 28.96 2.53 -13.57
N TRP A 360 29.35 1.40 -12.97
CA TRP A 360 30.74 1.13 -12.65
C TRP A 360 31.61 1.01 -13.89
N ARG A 361 31.11 0.37 -14.93
CA ARG A 361 31.82 0.13 -16.20
C ARG A 361 32.01 1.42 -17.01
N TYR A 362 31.03 2.33 -16.98
CA TYR A 362 30.96 3.54 -17.82
C TYR A 362 30.90 4.82 -16.97
N ARG A 363 31.81 4.99 -16.02
CA ARG A 363 31.85 6.04 -14.96
C ARG A 363 31.61 7.49 -15.38
N ALA A 364 31.68 7.82 -16.66
CA ALA A 364 31.68 9.22 -17.15
C ALA A 364 30.31 9.78 -17.53
N ALA A 365 29.24 9.02 -17.62
CA ALA A 365 27.94 9.49 -18.13
C ALA A 365 26.98 9.86 -17.01
N ASN A 366 26.60 11.15 -16.92
CA ASN A 366 25.61 11.66 -15.94
C ASN A 366 24.24 10.94 -15.95
N PRO A 367 23.67 10.56 -17.10
CA PRO A 367 22.41 9.82 -17.13
C PRO A 367 22.43 8.48 -16.41
N SER A 368 23.58 7.80 -16.39
CA SER A 368 23.71 6.50 -15.76
C SER A 368 23.65 6.53 -14.23
N ALA A 369 24.05 7.64 -13.60
CA ALA A 369 23.93 7.78 -12.14
C ALA A 369 22.47 7.93 -11.70
N ALA A 370 21.70 8.79 -12.39
CA ALA A 370 20.28 8.95 -12.08
C ALA A 370 19.52 7.62 -12.26
N ALA A 371 19.80 6.89 -13.33
CA ALA A 371 19.20 5.57 -13.57
C ALA A 371 19.56 4.57 -12.45
N ALA A 372 20.86 4.47 -12.08
CA ALA A 372 21.31 3.57 -11.01
C ALA A 372 20.67 3.93 -9.66
N LEU A 373 20.58 5.22 -9.31
CA LEU A 373 19.93 5.69 -8.08
C LEU A 373 18.43 5.35 -8.07
N THR A 374 17.75 5.59 -9.19
CA THR A 374 16.32 5.29 -9.32
C THR A 374 16.06 3.78 -9.20
N LEU A 375 16.85 2.95 -9.86
CA LEU A 375 16.74 1.49 -9.78
C LEU A 375 17.04 1.00 -8.36
N THR A 376 18.05 1.55 -7.69
CA THR A 376 18.38 1.20 -6.31
C THR A 376 17.28 1.60 -5.35
N PHE A 377 16.79 2.84 -5.45
CA PHE A 377 15.68 3.31 -4.63
C PHE A 377 14.44 2.43 -4.81
N SER A 378 14.06 2.16 -6.06
CA SER A 378 12.90 1.33 -6.37
C SER A 378 13.05 -0.10 -5.87
N SER A 379 14.27 -0.68 -5.95
CA SER A 379 14.54 -2.03 -5.44
C SER A 379 14.43 -2.10 -3.93
N VAL A 380 14.98 -1.12 -3.20
CA VAL A 380 14.88 -1.08 -1.73
C VAL A 380 13.44 -0.86 -1.30
N LEU A 381 12.71 0.05 -1.96
CA LEU A 381 11.30 0.29 -1.70
C LEU A 381 10.45 -0.96 -1.98
N ALA A 382 10.77 -1.67 -3.05
CA ALA A 382 10.10 -2.90 -3.46
C ALA A 382 10.32 -4.09 -2.51
N VAL A 383 11.32 -4.05 -1.62
CA VAL A 383 11.46 -5.05 -0.54
C VAL A 383 10.18 -5.13 0.29
N ARG A 384 9.45 -4.03 0.46
CA ARG A 384 8.14 -4.01 1.13
C ARG A 384 7.07 -4.77 0.34
N ILE A 385 7.17 -4.83 -0.99
CA ILE A 385 6.23 -5.55 -1.85
C ILE A 385 6.47 -7.06 -1.78
N LEU A 386 7.69 -7.53 -1.46
CA LEU A 386 7.97 -8.94 -1.18
C LEU A 386 7.07 -9.50 -0.09
N LEU A 387 6.58 -8.63 0.79
CA LEU A 387 5.72 -9.00 1.89
C LEU A 387 4.27 -9.28 1.47
N MET A 388 3.85 -8.83 0.28
CA MET A 388 2.52 -9.09 -0.25
C MET A 388 2.55 -8.94 -1.77
N THR A 389 2.63 -10.05 -2.43
CA THR A 389 2.89 -10.13 -3.88
C THR A 389 1.66 -10.03 -4.77
N THR A 390 0.46 -9.85 -4.19
CA THR A 390 -0.74 -9.67 -5.00
C THR A 390 -0.78 -8.27 -5.61
N PRO A 391 -0.94 -8.14 -6.94
CA PRO A 391 -0.91 -6.85 -7.64
C PRO A 391 -1.96 -5.83 -7.18
N TRP A 392 -2.94 -6.26 -6.42
CA TRP A 392 -4.11 -5.50 -5.98
C TRP A 392 -4.06 -5.15 -4.48
N GLY A 393 -2.90 -5.32 -3.89
CA GLY A 393 -2.68 -5.06 -2.48
C GLY A 393 -1.76 -3.86 -2.26
N TYR A 394 -0.92 -3.98 -1.27
CA TYR A 394 0.09 -2.99 -0.91
C TYR A 394 0.97 -2.45 -2.05
N PRO A 395 1.28 -3.22 -3.14
CA PRO A 395 2.11 -2.72 -4.23
C PRO A 395 1.67 -1.38 -4.81
N ILE A 396 0.39 -1.08 -4.85
CA ILE A 396 -0.15 0.18 -5.39
C ILE A 396 0.52 1.44 -4.81
N PHE A 397 0.94 1.38 -3.55
CA PHE A 397 1.57 2.51 -2.85
C PHE A 397 3.10 2.54 -3.01
N TYR A 398 3.71 1.51 -3.63
CA TYR A 398 5.16 1.35 -3.70
C TYR A 398 5.68 1.18 -5.13
N ASP A 399 4.83 0.83 -6.08
CA ASP A 399 5.23 0.43 -7.44
C ASP A 399 5.47 1.60 -8.40
N GLY A 400 5.00 2.82 -8.11
CA GLY A 400 5.20 3.97 -8.98
C GLY A 400 6.66 4.17 -9.41
N PRO A 401 7.63 4.20 -8.49
CA PRO A 401 9.05 4.21 -8.85
C PRO A 401 9.49 3.01 -9.66
N ALA A 402 8.93 1.81 -9.40
CA ALA A 402 9.25 0.59 -10.14
C ALA A 402 8.75 0.64 -11.60
N ILE A 403 7.56 1.18 -11.82
CA ILE A 403 7.01 1.42 -13.16
C ILE A 403 7.95 2.35 -13.94
N LEU A 404 8.38 3.44 -13.32
CA LEU A 404 9.35 4.35 -13.94
C LEU A 404 10.67 3.64 -14.28
N CYS A 405 11.16 2.77 -13.39
CA CYS A 405 12.37 1.97 -13.66
C CYS A 405 12.22 1.05 -14.86
N ALA A 406 11.08 0.36 -15.00
CA ALA A 406 10.81 -0.48 -16.16
C ALA A 406 10.87 0.33 -17.47
N LEU A 407 10.27 1.53 -17.45
CA LEU A 407 10.31 2.43 -18.60
C LEU A 407 11.74 2.98 -18.88
N LEU A 408 12.52 3.25 -17.84
CA LEU A 408 13.93 3.63 -18.01
C LEU A 408 14.77 2.51 -18.63
N LEU A 409 14.55 1.26 -18.20
CA LEU A 409 15.18 0.11 -18.83
C LEU A 409 14.84 0.05 -20.32
N ALA A 410 13.57 0.26 -20.69
CA ALA A 410 13.13 0.25 -22.08
C ALA A 410 13.76 1.35 -22.94
N PHE A 411 13.72 2.58 -22.45
CA PHE A 411 14.01 3.75 -23.28
C PHE A 411 15.42 4.30 -23.13
N GLN A 412 16.18 3.85 -22.11
CA GLN A 412 17.57 4.27 -21.92
C GLN A 412 18.57 3.11 -21.92
N VAL A 413 18.38 2.11 -21.05
CA VAL A 413 19.41 1.06 -20.86
C VAL A 413 19.45 0.13 -22.07
N ILE A 414 18.30 -0.35 -22.53
CA ILE A 414 18.22 -1.26 -23.68
C ILE A 414 18.78 -0.63 -24.97
N PRO A 415 18.45 0.65 -25.32
CA PRO A 415 19.05 1.31 -26.48
C PRO A 415 20.58 1.44 -26.42
N GLN A 416 21.13 1.68 -25.23
CA GLN A 416 22.58 1.88 -25.05
C GLN A 416 23.36 0.56 -25.02
N THR A 417 22.73 -0.54 -24.59
CA THR A 417 23.36 -1.85 -24.47
C THR A 417 23.04 -2.79 -25.63
N GLY A 418 21.97 -2.49 -26.37
CA GLY A 418 21.51 -3.33 -27.48
C GLY A 418 22.44 -3.30 -28.67
N LYS A 419 22.91 -4.48 -29.10
CA LYS A 419 23.83 -4.64 -30.25
C LYS A 419 23.13 -4.51 -31.62
N SER A 420 21.80 -4.54 -31.66
CA SER A 420 21.02 -4.44 -32.90
C SER A 420 19.73 -3.65 -32.71
N ARG A 421 19.29 -2.93 -33.77
CA ARG A 421 18.00 -2.22 -33.78
C ARG A 421 16.82 -3.13 -33.44
N SER A 422 16.87 -4.38 -33.90
CA SER A 422 15.81 -5.37 -33.64
C SER A 422 15.71 -5.73 -32.15
N SER A 423 16.84 -5.91 -31.46
CA SER A 423 16.85 -6.20 -30.02
C SER A 423 16.36 -5.01 -29.19
N ILE A 424 16.70 -3.79 -29.61
CA ILE A 424 16.25 -2.55 -28.99
C ILE A 424 14.71 -2.42 -29.14
N PHE A 425 14.22 -2.51 -30.36
CA PHE A 425 12.79 -2.40 -30.66
C PHE A 425 11.97 -3.47 -29.91
N LEU A 426 12.50 -4.68 -29.82
CA LEU A 426 11.86 -5.77 -29.11
C LEU A 426 11.72 -5.48 -27.61
N GLY A 427 12.81 -5.08 -26.96
CA GLY A 427 12.80 -4.78 -25.53
C GLY A 427 11.85 -3.62 -25.19
N GLN A 428 11.86 -2.58 -26.03
CA GLN A 428 10.94 -1.45 -25.92
C GLN A 428 9.49 -1.88 -26.10
N GLY A 429 9.23 -2.66 -27.17
CA GLY A 429 7.88 -3.17 -27.49
C GLY A 429 7.31 -4.03 -26.37
N MET A 430 8.11 -4.92 -25.78
CA MET A 430 7.67 -5.74 -24.64
C MET A 430 7.22 -4.88 -23.45
N ILE A 431 8.03 -3.91 -23.05
CA ILE A 431 7.68 -3.06 -21.90
C ILE A 431 6.45 -2.21 -22.22
N CYS A 432 6.31 -1.71 -23.45
CA CYS A 432 5.10 -1.02 -23.87
C CYS A 432 3.86 -1.93 -23.80
N VAL A 433 3.95 -3.18 -24.27
CA VAL A 433 2.86 -4.16 -24.14
C VAL A 433 2.53 -4.44 -22.69
N MET A 434 3.54 -4.65 -21.84
CA MET A 434 3.32 -4.83 -20.39
C MET A 434 2.58 -3.64 -19.78
N CYS A 435 3.00 -2.41 -20.09
CA CYS A 435 2.35 -1.20 -19.58
C CYS A 435 0.90 -1.06 -20.08
N LEU A 436 0.65 -1.31 -21.36
CA LEU A 436 -0.70 -1.24 -21.95
C LEU A 436 -1.62 -2.31 -21.34
N THR A 437 -1.10 -3.52 -21.13
CA THR A 437 -1.86 -4.60 -20.50
C THR A 437 -2.17 -4.27 -19.05
N ALA A 438 -1.19 -3.75 -18.31
CA ALA A 438 -1.42 -3.28 -16.94
C ALA A 438 -2.52 -2.21 -16.88
N ALA A 439 -2.45 -1.21 -17.77
CA ALA A 439 -3.47 -0.18 -17.87
C ALA A 439 -4.86 -0.77 -18.20
N ALA A 440 -4.94 -1.69 -19.16
CA ALA A 440 -6.20 -2.31 -19.57
C ALA A 440 -6.83 -3.15 -18.44
N VAL A 441 -6.03 -3.94 -17.74
CA VAL A 441 -6.49 -4.75 -16.59
C VAL A 441 -6.96 -3.87 -15.45
N ASN A 442 -6.19 -2.83 -15.09
CA ASN A 442 -6.57 -1.90 -14.04
C ASN A 442 -7.85 -1.14 -14.39
N THR A 443 -7.94 -0.64 -15.64
CA THR A 443 -9.12 0.06 -16.14
C THR A 443 -10.36 -0.86 -16.14
N GLY A 444 -10.23 -2.09 -16.62
CA GLY A 444 -11.32 -3.08 -16.60
C GLY A 444 -11.85 -3.32 -15.18
N ARG A 445 -10.96 -3.49 -14.21
CA ARG A 445 -11.34 -3.65 -12.80
C ARG A 445 -12.06 -2.43 -12.23
N GLN A 446 -11.59 -1.23 -12.53
CA GLN A 446 -12.25 -0.01 -12.05
C GLN A 446 -13.66 0.13 -12.65
N ILE A 447 -13.84 -0.23 -13.92
CA ILE A 447 -15.17 -0.24 -14.54
C ILE A 447 -16.06 -1.30 -13.89
N GLU A 448 -15.57 -2.54 -13.68
CA GLU A 448 -16.33 -3.59 -13.00
C GLU A 448 -16.79 -3.17 -11.59
N THR A 449 -15.97 -2.38 -10.89
CA THR A 449 -16.23 -1.95 -9.53
C THR A 449 -16.96 -0.61 -9.42
N ALA A 450 -17.02 0.17 -10.51
CA ALA A 450 -17.73 1.45 -10.54
C ALA A 450 -19.27 1.29 -10.57
N PHE A 451 -19.78 0.11 -10.97
CA PHE A 451 -21.21 -0.13 -11.16
C PHE A 451 -21.74 -1.41 -10.47
N PRO A 452 -21.30 -1.77 -9.26
CA PRO A 452 -21.94 -2.88 -8.55
C PRO A 452 -23.35 -2.48 -8.13
N PRO A 453 -24.27 -3.44 -7.95
CA PRO A 453 -25.54 -3.17 -7.29
C PRO A 453 -25.28 -2.81 -5.82
N THR A 454 -25.31 -1.52 -5.50
CA THR A 454 -24.97 -0.99 -4.20
C THR A 454 -26.07 -0.07 -3.69
N ALA A 455 -26.20 -0.04 -2.37
CA ALA A 455 -26.96 0.98 -1.66
C ALA A 455 -26.01 2.06 -1.13
N THR A 456 -26.53 3.26 -0.94
CA THR A 456 -25.79 4.34 -0.32
C THR A 456 -25.99 4.33 1.19
N LEU A 457 -24.93 4.08 1.95
CA LEU A 457 -24.91 4.38 3.38
C LEU A 457 -24.63 5.87 3.55
N ALA A 458 -25.67 6.64 3.84
CA ALA A 458 -25.60 8.09 4.02
C ALA A 458 -25.70 8.47 5.50
N THR A 459 -24.78 9.30 5.96
CA THR A 459 -24.72 9.81 7.33
C THR A 459 -24.38 11.31 7.32
N GLU A 460 -24.46 11.96 8.46
CA GLU A 460 -24.04 13.36 8.63
C GLU A 460 -22.54 13.59 8.34
N ARG A 461 -21.73 12.51 8.45
CA ARG A 461 -20.28 12.56 8.21
C ARG A 461 -19.89 12.10 6.80
N GLY A 462 -20.86 11.91 5.91
CA GLY A 462 -20.64 11.55 4.51
C GLY A 462 -21.33 10.29 4.08
N SER A 463 -21.13 9.93 2.82
CA SER A 463 -21.75 8.79 2.16
C SER A 463 -20.71 7.87 1.52
N ILE A 464 -21.08 6.60 1.40
CA ILE A 464 -20.29 5.55 0.77
C ILE A 464 -21.23 4.50 0.17
N HIS A 465 -20.86 3.97 -1.00
CA HIS A 465 -21.59 2.87 -1.63
C HIS A 465 -21.09 1.52 -1.11
N VAL A 466 -22.04 0.70 -0.63
CA VAL A 466 -21.77 -0.65 -0.10
C VAL A 466 -22.91 -1.60 -0.52
N SER A 467 -22.83 -2.90 -0.24
CA SER A 467 -23.95 -3.81 -0.50
C SER A 467 -25.19 -3.37 0.30
N GLU A 468 -26.38 -3.65 -0.23
CA GLU A 468 -27.66 -3.30 0.44
C GLU A 468 -27.73 -3.88 1.86
N HIS A 469 -27.28 -5.14 2.00
CA HIS A 469 -27.24 -5.80 3.30
C HIS A 469 -26.31 -5.08 4.28
N LEU A 470 -25.09 -4.74 3.85
CA LEU A 470 -24.13 -4.01 4.69
C LEU A 470 -24.64 -2.62 5.06
N ALA A 471 -25.28 -1.91 4.12
CA ALA A 471 -25.87 -0.60 4.38
C ALA A 471 -26.94 -0.67 5.48
N ALA A 472 -27.85 -1.65 5.38
CA ALA A 472 -28.91 -1.86 6.37
C ALA A 472 -28.36 -2.21 7.77
N GLN A 473 -27.40 -3.15 7.83
CA GLN A 473 -26.76 -3.55 9.08
C GLN A 473 -25.97 -2.38 9.72
N TYR A 474 -25.19 -1.65 8.93
CA TYR A 474 -24.43 -0.50 9.42
C TYR A 474 -25.34 0.62 9.88
N GLN A 475 -26.42 0.92 9.15
CA GLN A 475 -27.39 1.92 9.56
C GLN A 475 -28.04 1.56 10.91
N ALA A 476 -28.36 0.29 11.12
CA ALA A 476 -28.90 -0.19 12.40
C ALA A 476 -27.87 -0.04 13.54
N ALA A 477 -26.60 -0.38 13.29
CA ALA A 477 -25.51 -0.22 14.25
C ALA A 477 -25.28 1.25 14.61
N ILE A 478 -25.21 2.12 13.62
CA ILE A 478 -25.03 3.57 13.78
C ILE A 478 -26.18 4.15 14.63
N ASN A 479 -27.43 3.81 14.29
CA ASN A 479 -28.59 4.27 15.03
C ASN A 479 -28.57 3.78 16.48
N PHE A 480 -28.24 2.50 16.70
CA PHE A 480 -28.08 1.96 18.04
C PHE A 480 -27.03 2.71 18.84
N MET A 481 -25.83 2.92 18.27
CA MET A 481 -24.75 3.65 18.94
C MET A 481 -25.14 5.10 19.26
N LYS A 482 -25.81 5.81 18.35
CA LYS A 482 -26.34 7.18 18.58
C LYS A 482 -27.33 7.21 19.74
N VAL A 483 -28.27 6.28 19.79
CA VAL A 483 -29.26 6.17 20.87
C VAL A 483 -28.60 5.91 22.20
N GLN A 484 -27.66 4.93 22.26
CA GLN A 484 -26.97 4.64 23.52
C GLN A 484 -26.12 5.82 24.00
N ASN A 485 -25.41 6.48 23.08
CA ASN A 485 -24.61 7.66 23.42
C ASN A 485 -25.48 8.82 23.96
N ALA A 486 -26.66 9.02 23.42
CA ALA A 486 -27.62 10.01 23.93
C ALA A 486 -28.13 9.69 25.35
N LEU A 487 -28.11 8.41 25.73
CA LEU A 487 -28.42 7.94 27.10
C LEU A 487 -27.18 7.97 28.03
N GLY A 488 -26.03 8.45 27.55
CA GLY A 488 -24.78 8.50 28.31
C GLY A 488 -24.01 7.16 28.34
N GLU A 489 -24.46 6.16 27.60
CA GLU A 489 -23.85 4.85 27.53
C GLU A 489 -22.83 4.78 26.38
N GLN A 490 -21.71 4.09 26.62
CA GLN A 490 -20.75 3.80 25.56
C GLN A 490 -20.95 2.39 25.02
N VAL A 491 -20.63 2.20 23.74
CA VAL A 491 -20.71 0.91 23.05
C VAL A 491 -19.30 0.53 22.56
N LEU A 492 -18.86 -0.70 22.86
CA LEU A 492 -17.63 -1.23 22.32
C LEU A 492 -17.94 -2.10 21.10
N SER A 493 -17.31 -1.80 19.97
CA SER A 493 -17.38 -2.65 18.77
C SER A 493 -16.18 -3.59 18.72
N VAL A 494 -16.44 -4.86 18.45
CA VAL A 494 -15.42 -5.92 18.32
C VAL A 494 -15.74 -6.81 17.11
N PRO A 495 -14.72 -7.30 16.37
CA PRO A 495 -13.29 -7.02 16.58
C PRO A 495 -12.77 -5.76 15.85
N GLU A 496 -13.32 -5.34 14.68
CA GLU A 496 -12.64 -4.36 13.82
C GLU A 496 -13.48 -3.18 13.33
N ASP A 497 -14.78 -3.15 13.57
CA ASP A 497 -15.74 -2.23 12.94
C ASP A 497 -15.60 -0.76 13.39
N THR A 498 -14.40 -0.21 13.29
CA THR A 498 -14.02 1.13 13.76
C THR A 498 -14.75 2.26 13.04
N SER A 499 -15.15 2.04 11.78
CA SER A 499 -15.93 2.99 10.99
C SER A 499 -17.28 3.35 11.64
N LEU A 500 -17.83 2.46 12.48
CA LEU A 500 -19.05 2.72 13.24
C LEU A 500 -18.90 3.93 14.17
N TYR A 501 -17.75 4.09 14.83
CA TYR A 501 -17.51 5.28 15.69
C TYR A 501 -17.46 6.57 14.88
N PHE A 502 -16.88 6.52 13.68
CA PHE A 502 -16.88 7.68 12.80
C PHE A 502 -18.29 8.07 12.37
N PHE A 503 -19.05 7.14 11.81
CA PHE A 503 -20.37 7.43 11.26
C PHE A 503 -21.43 7.72 12.33
N SER A 504 -21.32 7.13 13.52
CA SER A 504 -22.24 7.42 14.62
C SER A 504 -21.87 8.69 15.41
N ALA A 505 -20.71 9.27 15.15
CA ALA A 505 -20.15 10.38 15.92
C ALA A 505 -19.98 10.03 17.42
N THR A 506 -19.59 8.78 17.72
CA THR A 506 -19.37 8.29 19.08
C THR A 506 -17.90 7.95 19.32
N HIS A 507 -17.54 7.64 20.55
CA HIS A 507 -16.17 7.34 20.93
C HIS A 507 -16.02 5.91 21.44
N CYS A 508 -14.92 5.26 21.07
CA CYS A 508 -14.55 3.99 21.67
C CYS A 508 -14.23 4.19 23.16
N PRO A 509 -14.73 3.31 24.04
CA PRO A 509 -14.46 3.41 25.47
C PRO A 509 -13.01 3.08 25.86
N THR A 510 -12.25 2.46 24.96
CA THR A 510 -10.87 2.04 25.17
C THR A 510 -9.89 2.78 24.25
N ARG A 511 -8.63 2.89 24.69
CA ARG A 511 -7.55 3.48 23.87
C ARG A 511 -7.31 2.68 22.59
N VAL A 512 -7.33 1.36 22.72
CA VAL A 512 -7.31 0.43 21.58
C VAL A 512 -8.74 0.23 21.12
N PHE A 513 -8.99 0.44 19.87
CA PHE A 513 -10.33 0.50 19.28
C PHE A 513 -10.54 -0.53 18.15
N THR A 514 -9.51 -1.30 17.84
CA THR A 514 -9.52 -2.40 16.87
C THR A 514 -8.74 -3.57 17.45
N PHE A 515 -9.25 -4.78 17.24
CA PHE A 515 -8.75 -6.01 17.84
C PHE A 515 -8.42 -7.03 16.76
N ASP A 516 -7.72 -6.55 15.71
CA ASP A 516 -7.25 -7.42 14.64
C ASP A 516 -6.15 -8.37 15.14
N PRO A 517 -5.94 -9.53 14.50
CA PRO A 517 -4.90 -10.45 14.90
C PRO A 517 -3.52 -9.76 15.01
N GLY A 518 -2.96 -9.75 16.20
CA GLY A 518 -1.65 -9.17 16.50
C GLY A 518 -1.64 -7.68 16.83
N VAL A 519 -2.76 -6.97 16.82
CA VAL A 519 -2.86 -5.58 17.29
C VAL A 519 -2.74 -5.51 18.81
N VAL A 520 -3.52 -6.32 19.53
CA VAL A 520 -3.43 -6.37 20.99
C VAL A 520 -2.32 -7.32 21.38
N ALA A 521 -1.19 -6.77 21.84
CA ALA A 521 -0.11 -7.58 22.37
C ALA A 521 -0.54 -8.27 23.67
N PRO A 522 -0.30 -9.58 23.82
CA PRO A 522 -0.57 -10.28 25.08
C PRO A 522 0.17 -9.64 26.28
N GLY A 523 -0.48 -9.56 27.42
CA GLY A 523 0.04 -8.94 28.64
C GLY A 523 -0.41 -7.50 28.79
N LYS A 524 0.51 -6.55 28.97
CA LYS A 524 0.20 -5.14 29.35
C LYS A 524 -0.91 -4.48 28.52
N MET A 525 -0.95 -4.71 27.21
CA MET A 525 -1.93 -4.08 26.35
C MET A 525 -3.31 -4.69 26.51
N THR A 526 -3.39 -6.03 26.63
CA THR A 526 -4.63 -6.74 26.95
C THR A 526 -5.16 -6.31 28.32
N ASP A 527 -4.28 -6.25 29.34
CA ASP A 527 -4.64 -5.85 30.71
C ASP A 527 -5.11 -4.38 30.74
N GLU A 528 -4.49 -3.50 29.96
CA GLU A 528 -4.93 -2.10 29.82
C GLU A 528 -6.36 -2.01 29.28
N VAL A 529 -6.68 -2.77 28.23
CA VAL A 529 -8.03 -2.79 27.63
C VAL A 529 -9.06 -3.31 28.63
N ILE A 530 -8.77 -4.43 29.28
CA ILE A 530 -9.65 -5.01 30.31
C ILE A 530 -9.86 -4.02 31.46
N ALA A 531 -8.78 -3.41 31.98
CA ALA A 531 -8.87 -2.43 33.05
C ALA A 531 -9.68 -1.17 32.66
N GLN A 532 -9.60 -0.72 31.41
CA GLN A 532 -10.41 0.39 30.92
C GLN A 532 -11.91 0.03 30.88
N ILE A 533 -12.25 -1.17 30.41
CA ILE A 533 -13.64 -1.68 30.39
C ILE A 533 -14.16 -1.86 31.82
N ALA A 534 -13.34 -2.40 32.74
CA ALA A 534 -13.74 -2.64 34.11
C ALA A 534 -13.95 -1.35 34.92
N ARG A 535 -13.09 -0.33 34.73
CA ARG A 535 -13.20 0.98 35.42
C ARG A 535 -14.46 1.76 35.05
N LYS A 536 -14.87 1.68 33.80
CA LYS A 536 -16.10 2.28 33.29
C LYS A 536 -16.85 1.20 32.52
N PRO A 537 -17.70 0.42 33.21
CA PRO A 537 -18.37 -0.72 32.59
C PRO A 537 -19.13 -0.29 31.33
N VAL A 538 -18.74 -0.89 30.22
CA VAL A 538 -19.40 -0.71 28.93
C VAL A 538 -20.65 -1.57 28.94
N ARG A 539 -21.83 -0.98 28.78
CA ARG A 539 -23.09 -1.71 28.88
C ARG A 539 -23.32 -2.64 27.69
N TYR A 540 -22.91 -2.21 26.49
CA TYR A 540 -23.21 -2.92 25.25
C TYR A 540 -21.95 -3.16 24.41
N LEU A 541 -21.91 -4.36 23.79
CA LEU A 541 -20.96 -4.66 22.73
C LEU A 541 -21.75 -4.83 21.41
N ILE A 542 -21.15 -4.36 20.32
CA ILE A 542 -21.49 -4.80 18.96
C ILE A 542 -20.42 -5.80 18.56
N TRP A 543 -20.79 -7.08 18.46
CA TRP A 543 -19.87 -8.18 18.14
C TRP A 543 -20.19 -8.69 16.74
N SER A 544 -19.30 -8.42 15.76
CA SER A 544 -19.50 -8.84 14.39
C SER A 544 -18.92 -10.23 14.10
N ASN A 545 -19.34 -10.79 12.98
CA ASN A 545 -18.87 -12.07 12.48
C ASN A 545 -17.58 -11.95 11.65
N ARG A 546 -16.85 -10.86 11.76
CA ARG A 546 -15.60 -10.66 11.03
C ARG A 546 -14.62 -11.81 11.26
N THR A 547 -14.12 -12.38 10.18
CA THR A 547 -13.10 -13.44 10.17
C THR A 547 -11.84 -12.97 9.47
N TYR A 548 -10.71 -13.61 9.74
CA TYR A 548 -9.39 -13.19 9.27
C TYR A 548 -8.65 -14.31 8.53
N PRO A 549 -9.22 -14.80 7.41
CA PRO A 549 -8.61 -15.89 6.63
C PRO A 549 -7.23 -15.50 6.09
N GLU A 550 -6.97 -14.19 5.88
CA GLU A 550 -5.70 -13.63 5.49
C GLU A 550 -4.58 -13.89 6.51
N TYR A 551 -4.93 -14.07 7.81
CA TYR A 551 -4.03 -14.45 8.90
C TYR A 551 -4.16 -15.92 9.28
N LYS A 552 -4.97 -16.70 8.55
CA LYS A 552 -5.30 -18.12 8.86
C LYS A 552 -5.90 -18.34 10.25
N VAL A 553 -6.56 -17.33 10.78
CA VAL A 553 -7.38 -17.37 11.98
C VAL A 553 -8.79 -16.89 11.67
N LEU A 554 -9.79 -17.33 12.40
CA LEU A 554 -11.18 -17.03 12.07
C LEU A 554 -11.87 -16.19 13.14
N ARG A 555 -11.72 -16.55 14.42
CA ARG A 555 -12.59 -16.05 15.47
C ARG A 555 -11.82 -15.30 16.54
N PHE A 556 -12.18 -14.03 16.70
CA PHE A 556 -11.76 -13.21 17.84
C PHE A 556 -12.17 -13.88 19.17
N GLY A 557 -11.27 -13.83 20.15
CA GLY A 557 -11.46 -14.41 21.48
C GLY A 557 -11.32 -15.93 21.55
N VAL A 558 -11.15 -16.62 20.42
CA VAL A 558 -10.97 -18.07 20.34
C VAL A 558 -9.63 -18.43 19.71
N ASP A 559 -9.39 -17.94 18.49
CA ASP A 559 -8.16 -18.24 17.74
C ASP A 559 -7.06 -17.22 18.05
N PHE A 560 -7.43 -15.99 18.45
CA PHE A 560 -6.54 -14.91 18.86
C PHE A 560 -7.23 -14.05 19.93
N ASP A 561 -6.47 -13.24 20.65
CA ASP A 561 -6.90 -12.38 21.76
C ASP A 561 -7.74 -13.12 22.80
N GLN A 562 -7.35 -14.35 23.11
CA GLN A 562 -8.11 -15.28 23.97
C GLN A 562 -8.38 -14.70 25.35
N THR A 563 -7.43 -14.03 25.99
CA THR A 563 -7.60 -13.43 27.31
C THR A 563 -8.70 -12.38 27.32
N LEU A 564 -8.69 -11.48 26.33
CA LEU A 564 -9.74 -10.46 26.18
C LEU A 564 -11.08 -11.11 25.83
N GLY A 565 -11.06 -12.10 24.94
CA GLY A 565 -12.26 -12.86 24.58
C GLY A 565 -12.91 -13.58 25.76
N HIS A 566 -12.12 -14.24 26.61
CA HIS A 566 -12.61 -14.87 27.84
C HIS A 566 -13.21 -13.85 28.81
N TYR A 567 -12.56 -12.71 28.99
CA TYR A 567 -13.10 -11.63 29.80
C TYR A 567 -14.47 -11.18 29.29
N LEU A 568 -14.58 -10.88 28.00
CA LEU A 568 -15.85 -10.43 27.41
C LEU A 568 -16.93 -11.50 27.50
N LEU A 569 -16.64 -12.77 27.19
CA LEU A 569 -17.59 -13.87 27.23
C LEU A 569 -18.07 -14.20 28.65
N SER A 570 -17.26 -13.94 29.69
CA SER A 570 -17.66 -14.17 31.09
C SER A 570 -18.53 -13.04 31.65
N HIS A 571 -18.38 -11.82 31.12
CA HIS A 571 -19.08 -10.63 31.65
C HIS A 571 -20.30 -10.23 30.80
N TYR A 572 -20.40 -10.68 29.56
CA TYR A 572 -21.47 -10.30 28.64
C TYR A 572 -22.22 -11.52 28.10
N HIS A 573 -23.50 -11.35 27.85
CA HIS A 573 -24.31 -12.35 27.15
C HIS A 573 -24.85 -11.78 25.84
N ARG A 574 -25.07 -12.66 24.88
CA ARG A 574 -25.67 -12.33 23.59
C ARG A 574 -27.15 -12.01 23.77
N ALA A 575 -27.51 -10.74 23.63
CA ALA A 575 -28.88 -10.29 23.87
C ALA A 575 -29.77 -10.47 22.64
N ARG A 576 -29.36 -9.96 21.48
CA ARG A 576 -30.15 -10.03 20.23
C ARG A 576 -29.27 -9.80 18.99
N PRO A 577 -29.73 -10.25 17.80
CA PRO A 577 -29.12 -9.84 16.55
C PRO A 577 -29.32 -8.32 16.35
N LEU A 578 -28.43 -7.69 15.58
CA LEU A 578 -28.53 -6.29 15.22
C LEU A 578 -29.75 -6.05 14.32
N LEU A 579 -29.92 -6.87 13.29
CA LEU A 579 -31.13 -6.99 12.48
C LEU A 579 -31.65 -8.43 12.50
N VAL A 580 -32.95 -8.60 12.40
CA VAL A 580 -33.64 -9.91 12.48
C VAL A 580 -33.68 -10.63 11.13
N ASP A 581 -33.42 -9.92 10.03
CA ASP A 581 -33.49 -10.47 8.68
C ASP A 581 -32.45 -11.56 8.43
N PRO A 582 -32.76 -12.56 7.59
CA PRO A 582 -31.80 -13.60 7.25
C PRO A 582 -30.57 -13.01 6.57
N VAL A 583 -29.42 -13.29 7.15
CA VAL A 583 -28.13 -12.80 6.64
C VAL A 583 -27.65 -13.73 5.52
N PRO A 584 -27.34 -13.22 4.32
CA PRO A 584 -26.73 -14.03 3.28
C PRO A 584 -25.38 -14.62 3.76
N PHE A 585 -25.08 -15.83 3.29
CA PHE A 585 -23.83 -16.49 3.66
C PHE A 585 -22.62 -15.67 3.23
N GLY A 586 -21.70 -15.45 4.16
CA GLY A 586 -20.47 -14.67 3.91
C GLY A 586 -20.61 -13.16 4.07
N GLU A 587 -21.81 -12.63 4.27
CA GLU A 587 -22.03 -11.21 4.51
C GLU A 587 -21.76 -10.81 5.97
N TRP A 588 -21.43 -9.54 6.17
CA TRP A 588 -21.21 -8.97 7.49
C TRP A 588 -22.49 -8.97 8.32
N ASN A 589 -22.36 -9.38 9.57
CA ASN A 589 -23.45 -9.46 10.53
C ASN A 589 -22.92 -9.20 11.94
N ALA A 590 -23.75 -8.62 12.80
CA ALA A 590 -23.39 -8.36 14.18
C ALA A 590 -24.52 -8.66 15.17
N TYR A 591 -24.10 -8.89 16.40
CA TYR A 591 -24.99 -9.09 17.54
C TYR A 591 -24.73 -8.05 18.61
N ILE A 592 -25.81 -7.63 19.28
CA ILE A 592 -25.72 -6.83 20.49
C ILE A 592 -25.52 -7.79 21.65
N TRP A 593 -24.50 -7.55 22.42
CA TRP A 593 -24.22 -8.22 23.68
C TRP A 593 -24.42 -7.22 24.82
N GLU A 594 -24.97 -7.67 25.93
CA GLU A 594 -25.26 -6.84 27.11
C GLU A 594 -24.53 -7.36 28.34
N LEU A 595 -24.06 -6.43 29.17
CA LEU A 595 -23.37 -6.71 30.43
C LEU A 595 -24.28 -7.49 31.37
N ASN A 596 -23.80 -8.58 31.96
CA ASN A 596 -24.52 -9.41 32.92
C ASN A 596 -24.90 -8.59 34.16
N GLN A 597 -26.07 -8.78 34.70
CA GLN A 597 -26.55 -8.03 35.87
C GLN A 597 -25.68 -8.26 37.11
N ASP A 598 -25.17 -9.49 37.29
CA ASP A 598 -24.32 -9.84 38.42
C ASP A 598 -22.92 -9.21 38.34
N ALA A 599 -22.44 -8.87 37.13
CA ALA A 599 -21.16 -8.20 36.94
C ALA A 599 -21.19 -6.69 37.27
N LYS A 600 -22.36 -6.10 37.52
CA LYS A 600 -22.51 -4.72 37.98
C LYS A 600 -22.18 -4.51 39.45
N GLN A 601 -22.05 -5.60 40.22
CA GLN A 601 -21.82 -5.56 41.69
C GLN A 601 -20.38 -5.89 42.10
N GLN A 602 -19.55 -6.28 41.14
CA GLN A 602 -18.09 -6.49 41.34
C GLN A 602 -17.30 -5.30 40.78
#